data_540862451e1c37c828e7a2bd1eae0926
#
_entry.id   540862451e1c37c828e7a2bd1eae0926
#
_cell.length_a   1.000
_cell.length_b   1.000
_cell.length_c   1.000
_cell.angle_alpha   90.00
_cell.angle_beta   90.00
_cell.angle_gamma   90.00
#
_symmetry.space_group_name_H-M   'P 1'
#
loop_
_entity.id
_entity.type
_entity.pdbx_description
1 polymer ?
#
loop_
_entity_poly.entity_id
_entity_poly.type
_entity_poly.pdbx_seq_one_letter_code
_entity_poly.pdbx_strand_id
1 'polypeptide(L)'
;MKNMKTYPTLEEVNMSYELNLSQDVIERHEYEYNCMGFAIGTYEWEDLEDFEYTDDLEDEDEDVVSLRSSICYECALKMVLLSQYIENYPRMRVLDNCFEKLSDDEYMIAMKVSEDDYHFRRQMDDGKWYEKCGSGPIRECTDTVYDEDWWSLHGQLHYDSNTVYLAVMK
;
A
#
# COMPACT_ATOMS: atom_id res chain seq x y z
N MET A 1 10.71 -29.78 9.01
CA MET A 1 9.44 -29.08 8.73
C MET A 1 9.71 -27.57 8.90
N LYS A 2 9.69 -26.81 7.82
CA LYS A 2 9.66 -25.36 7.92
C LYS A 2 8.36 -25.01 8.63
N ASN A 3 8.41 -24.29 9.75
CA ASN A 3 7.23 -23.68 10.34
C ASN A 3 6.63 -22.77 9.28
N MET A 4 5.54 -23.17 8.66
CA MET A 4 4.72 -22.28 7.88
C MET A 4 4.23 -21.19 8.86
N LYS A 5 4.73 -19.98 8.72
CA LYS A 5 4.11 -18.84 9.38
C LYS A 5 2.66 -18.78 8.88
N THR A 6 1.72 -19.03 9.75
CA THR A 6 0.31 -18.74 9.48
C THR A 6 0.12 -17.25 9.66
N TYR A 7 0.04 -16.54 8.56
CA TYR A 7 -0.31 -15.12 8.59
C TYR A 7 -1.78 -14.98 8.99
N PRO A 8 -2.12 -13.96 9.79
CA PRO A 8 -3.51 -13.70 10.10
C PRO A 8 -4.26 -13.40 8.80
N THR A 9 -5.43 -13.98 8.66
CA THR A 9 -6.31 -13.60 7.56
C THR A 9 -6.76 -12.15 7.78
N LEU A 10 -7.14 -11.48 6.71
CA LEU A 10 -7.67 -10.14 6.79
C LEU A 10 -8.92 -10.05 7.69
N GLU A 11 -9.73 -11.10 7.69
CA GLU A 11 -10.89 -11.25 8.57
C GLU A 11 -10.45 -11.29 10.04
N GLU A 12 -9.39 -12.02 10.37
CA GLU A 12 -8.82 -12.06 11.73
C GLU A 12 -8.24 -10.72 12.15
N VAL A 13 -7.57 -10.01 11.24
CA VAL A 13 -7.04 -8.67 11.49
C VAL A 13 -8.19 -7.68 11.71
N ASN A 14 -9.21 -7.68 10.86
CA ASN A 14 -10.38 -6.80 11.01
C ASN A 14 -11.19 -7.15 12.27
N MET A 15 -11.39 -8.42 12.55
CA MET A 15 -12.01 -8.86 13.81
C MET A 15 -11.24 -8.41 15.04
N SER A 16 -9.92 -8.28 14.97
CA SER A 16 -9.11 -7.80 16.10
C SER A 16 -9.43 -6.36 16.49
N TYR A 17 -9.78 -5.51 15.53
CA TYR A 17 -10.19 -4.13 15.79
C TYR A 17 -11.66 -4.00 16.23
N GLU A 18 -12.55 -4.82 15.68
CA GLU A 18 -13.98 -4.79 16.02
C GLU A 18 -14.28 -5.44 17.38
N LEU A 19 -13.52 -6.46 17.78
CA LEU A 19 -13.78 -7.25 18.98
C LEU A 19 -13.10 -6.77 20.25
N ASN A 20 -12.45 -5.61 20.25
CA ASN A 20 -11.77 -5.06 21.43
C ASN A 20 -10.78 -6.09 22.04
N LEU A 21 -10.01 -6.77 21.19
CA LEU A 21 -9.03 -7.75 21.64
C LEU A 21 -7.98 -7.13 22.56
N SER A 22 -7.32 -7.95 23.34
CA SER A 22 -6.28 -7.49 24.24
C SER A 22 -5.22 -6.67 23.50
N GLN A 23 -4.71 -5.63 24.12
CA GLN A 23 -3.69 -4.74 23.58
C GLN A 23 -2.49 -5.53 23.00
N ASP A 24 -2.12 -6.64 23.63
CA ASP A 24 -1.02 -7.50 23.19
C ASP A 24 -1.26 -8.18 21.81
N VAL A 25 -2.52 -8.47 21.47
CA VAL A 25 -2.88 -9.05 20.18
C VAL A 25 -2.88 -7.96 19.10
N ILE A 26 -3.40 -6.79 19.44
CA ILE A 26 -3.39 -5.62 18.55
C ILE A 26 -1.93 -5.23 18.26
N GLU A 27 -1.10 -5.07 19.26
CA GLU A 27 0.31 -4.70 19.12
C GLU A 27 1.10 -5.69 18.25
N ARG A 28 0.88 -6.99 18.41
CA ARG A 28 1.56 -7.99 17.57
C ARG A 28 1.23 -7.86 16.09
N HIS A 29 -0.01 -7.50 15.75
CA HIS A 29 -0.42 -7.33 14.36
C HIS A 29 -0.06 -5.96 13.80
N GLU A 30 -0.07 -4.92 14.62
CA GLU A 30 0.29 -3.56 14.19
C GLU A 30 1.77 -3.39 13.89
N TYR A 31 2.65 -4.07 14.63
CA TYR A 31 4.10 -3.91 14.51
C TYR A 31 4.76 -4.90 13.54
N GLU A 32 4.06 -5.93 13.11
CA GLU A 32 4.64 -6.98 12.28
C GLU A 32 4.75 -6.61 10.78
N TYR A 33 3.96 -5.66 10.32
CA TYR A 33 3.92 -5.23 8.91
C TYR A 33 3.54 -3.77 8.74
N ASN A 34 3.95 -3.20 7.61
CA ASN A 34 3.68 -1.81 7.23
C ASN A 34 2.58 -1.70 6.14
N CYS A 35 2.40 -0.46 5.60
CA CYS A 35 1.41 -0.20 4.55
C CYS A 35 1.61 -1.07 3.31
N MET A 36 2.86 -1.32 2.91
CA MET A 36 3.17 -2.15 1.75
C MET A 36 2.84 -3.62 2.02
N GLY A 37 3.31 -4.19 3.14
CA GLY A 37 3.01 -5.56 3.52
C GLY A 37 1.51 -5.83 3.68
N PHE A 38 0.75 -4.86 4.17
CA PHE A 38 -0.71 -4.91 4.18
C PHE A 38 -1.29 -4.91 2.77
N ALA A 39 -0.87 -3.97 1.93
CA ALA A 39 -1.42 -3.80 0.59
C ALA A 39 -1.19 -5.04 -0.28
N ILE A 40 0.04 -5.56 -0.31
CA ILE A 40 0.38 -6.73 -1.13
C ILE A 40 0.02 -8.08 -0.49
N GLY A 41 -0.40 -8.09 0.77
CA GLY A 41 -0.88 -9.30 1.45
C GLY A 41 0.22 -10.25 1.92
N THR A 42 1.47 -9.80 2.03
CA THR A 42 2.54 -10.58 2.66
C THR A 42 2.45 -10.57 4.18
N TYR A 43 1.86 -9.50 4.73
CA TYR A 43 1.81 -9.24 6.17
C TYR A 43 3.19 -9.32 6.84
N GLU A 44 4.20 -8.78 6.14
CA GLU A 44 5.56 -8.59 6.61
C GLU A 44 5.94 -7.11 6.48
N TRP A 45 7.01 -6.71 7.15
CA TRP A 45 7.55 -5.37 6.94
C TRP A 45 8.30 -5.35 5.62
N GLU A 46 7.73 -4.65 4.64
CA GLU A 46 8.27 -4.56 3.28
C GLU A 46 8.85 -3.17 3.03
N ASP A 47 9.95 -3.11 2.33
CA ASP A 47 10.58 -1.86 1.92
C ASP A 47 10.74 -1.81 0.40
N LEU A 48 10.51 -0.62 -0.17
CA LEU A 48 10.88 -0.33 -1.55
C LEU A 48 12.39 -0.07 -1.59
N GLU A 49 13.13 -1.03 -2.11
CA GLU A 49 14.55 -0.83 -2.39
C GLU A 49 14.72 0.26 -3.47
N ASP A 50 15.75 1.07 -3.33
CA ASP A 50 16.09 2.15 -4.27
C ASP A 50 14.98 3.23 -4.43
N PHE A 51 14.19 3.50 -3.36
CA PHE A 51 13.29 4.63 -3.38
C PHE A 51 14.08 5.95 -3.43
N GLU A 52 13.78 6.78 -4.42
CA GLU A 52 14.42 8.07 -4.60
C GLU A 52 13.64 9.16 -3.85
N TYR A 53 14.33 9.86 -2.94
CA TYR A 53 13.77 10.99 -2.20
C TYR A 53 13.86 12.27 -3.02
N THR A 54 12.87 13.13 -2.86
CA THR A 54 12.80 14.44 -3.52
C THR A 54 12.75 15.60 -2.52
N ASP A 55 13.19 15.36 -1.29
CA ASP A 55 13.17 16.28 -0.17
C ASP A 55 14.06 17.53 -0.36
N ASP A 56 15.08 17.43 -1.22
CA ASP A 56 15.95 18.56 -1.58
C ASP A 56 15.33 19.52 -2.63
N LEU A 57 14.13 19.21 -3.15
CA LEU A 57 13.46 20.00 -4.18
C LEU A 57 12.39 20.91 -3.58
N GLU A 58 12.23 22.12 -4.13
CA GLU A 58 11.20 23.04 -3.67
C GLU A 58 9.80 22.57 -4.13
N ASP A 59 8.85 22.46 -3.20
CA ASP A 59 7.51 21.91 -3.42
C ASP A 59 6.61 22.72 -4.37
N GLU A 60 6.97 23.97 -4.66
CA GLU A 60 6.19 24.86 -5.53
C GLU A 60 6.46 24.63 -7.03
N ASP A 61 7.37 23.74 -7.38
CA ASP A 61 7.72 23.46 -8.76
C ASP A 61 6.79 22.38 -9.36
N GLU A 62 6.04 22.70 -10.42
CA GLU A 62 5.19 21.71 -11.13
C GLU A 62 6.01 20.49 -11.61
N ASP A 63 7.30 20.70 -11.88
CA ASP A 63 8.23 19.64 -12.28
C ASP A 63 8.45 18.60 -11.15
N VAL A 64 8.34 19.00 -9.87
CA VAL A 64 8.52 18.11 -8.72
C VAL A 64 7.40 17.08 -8.62
N VAL A 65 6.15 17.48 -8.78
CA VAL A 65 5.00 16.56 -8.78
C VAL A 65 5.10 15.58 -9.96
N SER A 66 5.52 16.04 -11.12
CA SER A 66 5.77 15.20 -12.28
C SER A 66 6.91 14.20 -12.03
N LEU A 67 7.99 14.62 -11.37
CA LEU A 67 9.09 13.74 -10.99
C LEU A 67 8.63 12.68 -9.98
N ARG A 68 7.91 13.07 -8.93
CA ARG A 68 7.32 12.14 -7.95
C ARG A 68 6.39 11.13 -8.61
N SER A 69 5.61 11.57 -9.58
CA SER A 69 4.73 10.67 -10.35
C SER A 69 5.52 9.66 -11.19
N SER A 70 6.63 10.07 -11.78
CA SER A 70 7.55 9.17 -12.49
C SER A 70 8.20 8.17 -11.53
N ILE A 71 8.66 8.62 -10.37
CA ILE A 71 9.24 7.75 -9.33
C ILE A 71 8.20 6.72 -8.85
N CYS A 72 6.97 7.15 -8.59
CA CYS A 72 5.89 6.26 -8.19
C CYS A 72 5.65 5.15 -9.22
N TYR A 73 5.58 5.52 -10.49
CA TYR A 73 5.38 4.55 -11.58
C TYR A 73 6.56 3.58 -11.73
N GLU A 74 7.79 4.07 -11.64
CA GLU A 74 8.99 3.23 -11.71
C GLU A 74 9.06 2.26 -10.54
N CYS A 75 8.72 2.70 -9.31
CA CYS A 75 8.61 1.82 -8.14
C CYS A 75 7.58 0.71 -8.36
N ALA A 76 6.41 1.06 -8.91
CA ALA A 76 5.38 0.08 -9.23
C ALA A 76 5.85 -0.95 -10.26
N LEU A 77 6.58 -0.53 -11.29
CA LEU A 77 7.18 -1.44 -12.28
C LEU A 77 8.23 -2.35 -11.66
N LYS A 78 9.06 -1.85 -10.74
CA LYS A 78 10.02 -2.66 -9.99
C LYS A 78 9.30 -3.72 -9.14
N MET A 79 8.22 -3.36 -8.46
CA MET A 79 7.39 -4.31 -7.69
C MET A 79 6.83 -5.42 -8.58
N VAL A 80 6.29 -5.07 -9.74
CA VAL A 80 5.79 -6.04 -10.73
C VAL A 80 6.90 -6.98 -11.17
N LEU A 81 8.08 -6.46 -11.47
CA LEU A 81 9.22 -7.25 -11.87
C LEU A 81 9.66 -8.21 -10.75
N LEU A 82 9.83 -7.70 -9.54
CA LEU A 82 10.23 -8.50 -8.36
C LEU A 82 9.20 -9.59 -8.03
N SER A 83 7.92 -9.32 -8.23
CA SER A 83 6.85 -10.30 -8.01
C SER A 83 6.99 -11.57 -8.88
N GLN A 84 7.78 -11.51 -9.94
CA GLN A 84 8.02 -12.65 -10.81
C GLN A 84 9.17 -13.55 -10.34
N TYR A 85 10.06 -13.03 -9.51
CA TYR A 85 11.30 -13.71 -9.12
C TYR A 85 11.37 -14.06 -7.62
N ILE A 86 10.66 -13.34 -6.76
CA ILE A 86 10.68 -13.58 -5.33
C ILE A 86 9.64 -14.66 -4.99
N GLU A 87 10.12 -15.75 -4.41
CA GLU A 87 9.26 -16.83 -3.91
C GLU A 87 8.38 -16.30 -2.77
N ASN A 88 7.10 -16.61 -2.83
CA ASN A 88 6.04 -16.15 -1.90
C ASN A 88 5.64 -14.66 -2.04
N TYR A 89 6.14 -13.97 -3.05
CA TYR A 89 5.65 -12.65 -3.39
C TYR A 89 4.44 -12.76 -4.32
N PRO A 90 3.32 -12.09 -4.07
CA PRO A 90 2.16 -12.21 -4.93
C PRO A 90 2.44 -11.62 -6.30
N ARG A 91 1.95 -12.25 -7.35
CA ARG A 91 2.04 -11.72 -8.72
C ARG A 91 1.27 -10.42 -8.83
N MET A 92 1.83 -9.47 -9.56
CA MET A 92 1.26 -8.14 -9.74
C MET A 92 1.34 -7.70 -11.20
N ARG A 93 0.44 -6.79 -11.57
CA ARG A 93 0.48 -6.03 -12.84
C ARG A 93 0.02 -4.60 -12.60
N VAL A 94 0.57 -3.66 -13.36
CA VAL A 94 0.10 -2.27 -13.35
C VAL A 94 -1.22 -2.20 -14.11
N LEU A 95 -2.14 -1.41 -13.60
CA LEU A 95 -3.45 -1.11 -14.20
C LEU A 95 -3.40 0.24 -14.92
N ASP A 96 -4.13 0.38 -16.01
CA ASP A 96 -4.26 1.65 -16.73
C ASP A 96 -5.04 2.69 -15.89
N ASN A 97 -5.98 2.23 -15.08
CA ASN A 97 -6.80 3.08 -14.20
C ASN A 97 -7.53 2.24 -13.15
N CYS A 98 -8.19 2.93 -12.20
CA CYS A 98 -8.94 2.29 -11.11
C CYS A 98 -10.25 1.59 -11.53
N PHE A 99 -10.67 1.72 -12.78
CA PHE A 99 -11.88 1.09 -13.31
C PHE A 99 -11.57 -0.14 -14.17
N GLU A 100 -10.29 -0.47 -14.33
CA GLU A 100 -9.89 -1.66 -15.07
C GLU A 100 -10.44 -2.92 -14.40
N LYS A 101 -10.97 -3.83 -15.23
CA LYS A 101 -11.57 -5.07 -14.73
C LYS A 101 -10.50 -6.00 -14.20
N LEU A 102 -10.67 -6.43 -12.97
CA LEU A 102 -9.86 -7.46 -12.31
C LEU A 102 -10.39 -8.86 -12.65
N SER A 103 -9.52 -9.85 -12.58
CA SER A 103 -9.93 -11.26 -12.50
C SER A 103 -10.45 -11.59 -11.11
N ASP A 104 -11.14 -12.73 -10.96
CA ASP A 104 -11.70 -13.16 -9.66
C ASP A 104 -10.61 -13.45 -8.62
N ASP A 105 -9.39 -13.73 -9.08
CA ASP A 105 -8.21 -14.00 -8.25
C ASP A 105 -7.35 -12.76 -7.98
N GLU A 106 -7.81 -11.58 -8.36
CA GLU A 106 -7.10 -10.32 -8.16
C GLU A 106 -7.85 -9.40 -7.20
N TYR A 107 -7.09 -8.54 -6.53
CA TYR A 107 -7.60 -7.36 -5.84
C TYR A 107 -6.76 -6.14 -6.23
N MET A 108 -7.28 -4.95 -5.99
CA MET A 108 -6.64 -3.70 -6.37
C MET A 108 -5.92 -3.06 -5.19
N ILE A 109 -4.74 -2.53 -5.47
CA ILE A 109 -4.02 -1.63 -4.58
C ILE A 109 -3.73 -0.31 -5.29
N ALA A 110 -3.55 0.74 -4.53
CA ALA A 110 -3.17 2.06 -5.01
C ALA A 110 -1.90 2.51 -4.30
N MET A 111 -1.01 3.18 -5.02
CA MET A 111 0.25 3.70 -4.51
C MET A 111 0.40 5.16 -4.87
N LYS A 112 0.91 5.95 -3.92
CA LYS A 112 1.41 7.30 -4.12
C LYS A 112 2.74 7.49 -3.40
N VAL A 113 3.50 8.49 -3.83
CA VAL A 113 4.71 8.94 -3.16
C VAL A 113 4.60 10.40 -2.75
N SER A 114 5.33 10.76 -1.70
CA SER A 114 5.59 12.13 -1.26
C SER A 114 7.04 12.50 -1.53
N GLU A 115 7.50 13.59 -0.94
CA GLU A 115 8.90 14.01 -1.04
C GLU A 115 9.89 13.02 -0.41
N ASP A 116 9.48 12.35 0.67
CA ASP A 116 10.35 11.52 1.52
C ASP A 116 9.76 10.14 1.86
N ASP A 117 8.57 9.81 1.34
CA ASP A 117 7.87 8.58 1.71
C ASP A 117 6.98 8.07 0.59
N TYR A 118 6.53 6.83 0.72
CA TYR A 118 5.52 6.19 -0.12
C TYR A 118 4.39 5.64 0.73
N HIS A 119 3.20 5.51 0.16
CA HIS A 119 2.05 4.95 0.85
C HIS A 119 1.19 4.10 -0.06
N PHE A 120 0.62 3.06 0.54
CA PHE A 120 -0.25 2.10 -0.13
C PHE A 120 -1.65 2.08 0.48
N ARG A 121 -2.63 1.85 -0.38
CA ARG A 121 -4.02 1.56 -0.02
C ARG A 121 -4.48 0.28 -0.71
N ARG A 122 -5.39 -0.44 -0.10
CA ARG A 122 -5.95 -1.67 -0.63
C ARG A 122 -7.46 -1.59 -0.70
N GLN A 123 -8.02 -1.99 -1.84
CA GLN A 123 -9.46 -2.17 -1.98
C GLN A 123 -9.84 -3.56 -1.46
N MET A 124 -10.81 -3.60 -0.57
CA MET A 124 -11.30 -4.82 0.05
C MET A 124 -12.53 -5.35 -0.66
N ASP A 125 -12.96 -6.57 -0.30
CA ASP A 125 -14.10 -7.24 -0.92
C ASP A 125 -15.44 -6.48 -0.75
N ASP A 126 -15.53 -5.57 0.22
CA ASP A 126 -16.66 -4.65 0.40
C ASP A 126 -16.64 -3.46 -0.58
N GLY A 127 -15.62 -3.36 -1.43
CA GLY A 127 -15.40 -2.29 -2.39
C GLY A 127 -14.81 -1.01 -1.80
N LYS A 128 -14.58 -0.98 -0.49
CA LYS A 128 -13.99 0.17 0.18
C LYS A 128 -12.47 0.08 0.20
N TRP A 129 -11.84 1.24 0.39
CA TRP A 129 -10.40 1.36 0.49
C TRP A 129 -9.96 1.43 1.94
N TYR A 130 -8.89 0.72 2.24
CA TYR A 130 -8.28 0.64 3.56
C TYR A 130 -6.79 0.91 3.47
N GLU A 131 -6.24 1.44 4.55
CA GLU A 131 -4.82 1.74 4.66
C GLU A 131 -4.26 1.33 6.02
N LYS A 132 -2.97 1.13 6.08
CA LYS A 132 -2.22 0.91 7.31
C LYS A 132 -1.05 1.89 7.36
N CYS A 133 -1.02 2.72 8.38
CA CYS A 133 0.00 3.76 8.52
C CYS A 133 1.19 3.22 9.33
N GLY A 134 2.23 2.78 8.65
CA GLY A 134 3.41 2.20 9.30
C GLY A 134 3.04 1.10 10.28
N SER A 135 3.38 1.28 11.55
CA SER A 135 3.02 0.38 12.66
C SER A 135 1.60 0.61 13.21
N GLY A 136 0.85 1.59 12.70
CA GLY A 136 -0.49 1.91 13.16
C GLY A 136 -1.55 0.91 12.68
N PRO A 137 -2.82 1.08 13.11
CA PRO A 137 -3.91 0.18 12.78
C PRO A 137 -4.33 0.30 11.31
N ILE A 138 -5.00 -0.75 10.82
CA ILE A 138 -5.74 -0.70 9.55
C ILE A 138 -6.99 0.14 9.77
N ARG A 139 -7.26 1.07 8.84
CA ARG A 139 -8.44 1.94 8.87
C ARG A 139 -9.05 2.08 7.49
N GLU A 140 -10.35 2.37 7.45
CA GLU A 140 -11.04 2.78 6.23
C GLU A 140 -10.56 4.18 5.81
N CYS A 141 -10.26 4.35 4.52
CA CYS A 141 -9.95 5.66 3.96
C CYS A 141 -11.21 6.50 3.86
N THR A 142 -11.16 7.72 4.40
CA THR A 142 -12.29 8.67 4.38
C THR A 142 -12.25 9.64 3.21
N ASP A 143 -11.07 9.80 2.60
CA ASP A 143 -10.85 10.56 1.38
C ASP A 143 -11.00 9.65 0.14
N THR A 144 -11.25 10.26 -1.00
CA THR A 144 -11.41 9.50 -2.24
C THR A 144 -10.04 9.07 -2.77
N VAL A 145 -9.95 7.80 -3.15
CA VAL A 145 -8.73 7.24 -3.77
C VAL A 145 -8.66 7.61 -5.26
N TYR A 146 -9.80 7.95 -5.84
CA TYR A 146 -9.99 8.17 -7.27
C TYR A 146 -9.59 9.57 -7.75
N ASP A 147 -9.46 10.52 -6.83
CA ASP A 147 -9.08 11.86 -7.17
C ASP A 147 -7.55 11.95 -7.32
N GLU A 148 -7.11 12.78 -8.23
CA GLU A 148 -5.71 13.21 -8.34
C GLU A 148 -5.28 14.03 -7.12
N ASP A 149 -6.18 14.17 -6.15
CA ASP A 149 -5.97 14.90 -4.91
C ASP A 149 -4.96 14.19 -4.01
N TRP A 150 -4.32 14.97 -3.19
CA TRP A 150 -3.33 14.51 -2.25
C TRP A 150 -3.91 13.57 -1.21
N TRP A 151 -3.23 12.48 -0.95
CA TRP A 151 -3.53 11.69 0.23
C TRP A 151 -2.91 12.34 1.46
N SER A 152 -3.70 12.57 2.45
CA SER A 152 -3.26 13.12 3.73
C SER A 152 -3.17 12.03 4.78
N LEU A 153 -2.00 11.89 5.39
CA LEU A 153 -1.77 10.97 6.48
C LEU A 153 -1.56 11.76 7.77
N HIS A 154 -2.44 11.54 8.77
CA HIS A 154 -2.39 12.27 10.04
C HIS A 154 -2.36 13.80 9.91
N GLY A 155 -2.83 14.35 8.80
CA GLY A 155 -2.85 15.78 8.54
C GLY A 155 -1.49 16.44 8.33
N GLN A 156 -0.42 15.67 8.21
CA GLN A 156 0.95 16.20 8.12
C GLN A 156 1.72 15.72 6.89
N LEU A 157 1.51 14.48 6.45
CA LEU A 157 2.16 13.95 5.26
C LEU A 157 1.21 14.02 4.06
N HIS A 158 1.68 14.59 2.98
CA HIS A 158 0.94 14.71 1.73
C HIS A 158 1.61 13.92 0.63
N TYR A 159 0.88 12.93 0.10
CA TYR A 159 1.32 12.15 -1.05
C TYR A 159 0.69 12.77 -2.30
N ASP A 160 1.49 13.50 -3.05
CA ASP A 160 1.06 14.39 -4.13
C ASP A 160 1.37 13.87 -5.54
N SER A 161 2.03 12.72 -5.67
CA SER A 161 2.21 12.08 -6.97
C SER A 161 0.89 11.65 -7.60
N ASN A 162 0.88 11.39 -8.90
CA ASN A 162 -0.22 10.66 -9.50
C ASN A 162 -0.37 9.27 -8.85
N THR A 163 -1.60 8.80 -8.75
CA THR A 163 -1.88 7.46 -8.21
C THR A 163 -1.50 6.40 -9.24
N VAL A 164 -0.76 5.40 -8.83
CA VAL A 164 -0.53 4.17 -9.60
C VAL A 164 -1.38 3.06 -9.01
N TYR A 165 -2.13 2.37 -9.85
CA TYR A 165 -2.96 1.24 -9.47
C TYR A 165 -2.31 -0.06 -9.91
N LEU A 166 -2.34 -1.07 -9.05
CA LEU A 166 -1.86 -2.41 -9.34
C LEU A 166 -2.93 -3.45 -9.02
N ALA A 167 -3.02 -4.47 -9.84
CA ALA A 167 -3.72 -5.69 -9.51
C ALA A 167 -2.72 -6.64 -8.83
N VAL A 168 -3.14 -7.24 -7.74
CA VAL A 168 -2.36 -8.19 -6.93
C VAL A 168 -3.14 -9.51 -6.88
N MET A 169 -2.47 -10.62 -7.15
CA MET A 169 -3.08 -11.95 -7.04
C MET A 169 -3.30 -12.33 -5.57
N LYS A 170 -4.46 -12.93 -5.31
CA LYS A 170 -4.84 -13.47 -3.99
C LYS A 170 -4.03 -14.71 -3.64
#